data_b87387df6b8ab26cb3d095eab2b3bd3e
#
_entry.id   b87387df6b8ab26cb3d095eab2b3bd3e
#
_cell.length_a   1.000
_cell.length_b   1.000
_cell.length_c   1.000
_cell.angle_alpha   90.00
_cell.angle_beta   90.00
_cell.angle_gamma   90.00
#
_symmetry.space_group_name_H-M   'P 1'
#
loop_
_entity.id
_entity.type
_entity.pdbx_description
1 polymer ?
#
loop_
_entity_poly.entity_id
_entity_poly.type
_entity_poly.pdbx_seq_one_letter_code
_entity_poly.pdbx_strand_id
1 'polypeptide(L)'
;MADKICVCVLGATGMVGQRYIKLLENHPWFKVTYVAASPRSAGKAYKEAVANRWLIGANIPADVKDLIVQDANDPKAALGKCRFVFSALEMGKDEIKALEAAYAEEGIPVVSNASANRWTEDVPMLIPEINYSHLDVIAEQKKHHGWDKGFVAVKPNCSLQTYMMPLYALQKAGYPVKRMIVTTSQAVSGAGYPGVPSFDMIDNIVPYIGGEEEKTEKECLKILGSVKDGKIENAKGPIVSSTCTRVPVIDGHTASVNLEFDLPEDKKPSLEEVLRVWREFTSLPQELKLPSAPEHPIVYREEENRPQPNRDRDTEKGMACVLGRLRKCNVFDIKFVALSHNTKRGAALGGILNAELLKAKGFFD
;
A
#
# COMPACT_ATOMS: atom_id res chain seq x y z
N MET A 1 -25.24 9.98 13.99
CA MET A 1 -24.01 9.46 13.33
C MET A 1 -23.42 10.64 12.58
N ALA A 2 -22.11 10.89 12.71
CA ALA A 2 -21.48 11.96 11.91
C ALA A 2 -21.64 11.63 10.43
N ASP A 3 -21.84 12.67 9.60
CA ASP A 3 -21.97 12.49 8.17
C ASP A 3 -20.66 11.91 7.60
N LYS A 4 -20.78 10.86 6.77
CA LYS A 4 -19.62 10.25 6.14
C LYS A 4 -19.02 11.19 5.08
N ILE A 5 -17.70 11.23 5.01
CA ILE A 5 -16.99 11.96 3.96
C ILE A 5 -17.25 11.30 2.60
N CYS A 6 -17.76 12.08 1.65
CA CYS A 6 -17.96 11.65 0.27
C CYS A 6 -16.61 11.50 -0.42
N VAL A 7 -16.38 10.38 -1.10
CA VAL A 7 -15.14 10.09 -1.80
C VAL A 7 -15.38 9.65 -3.23
N CYS A 8 -14.40 9.91 -4.09
CA CYS A 8 -14.35 9.41 -5.46
C CYS A 8 -13.35 8.25 -5.57
N VAL A 9 -13.61 7.34 -6.52
CA VAL A 9 -12.64 6.32 -6.95
C VAL A 9 -12.31 6.56 -8.42
N LEU A 10 -11.08 6.97 -8.72
CA LEU A 10 -10.52 7.07 -10.06
C LEU A 10 -9.97 5.71 -10.48
N GLY A 11 -10.19 5.32 -11.75
CA GLY A 11 -9.88 3.95 -12.21
C GLY A 11 -10.84 2.90 -11.63
N ALA A 12 -12.07 3.31 -11.30
CA ALA A 12 -13.07 2.52 -10.59
C ALA A 12 -13.39 1.16 -11.23
N THR A 13 -13.22 1.02 -12.54
CA THR A 13 -13.51 -0.22 -13.29
C THR A 13 -12.33 -1.20 -13.33
N GLY A 14 -11.12 -0.78 -12.93
CA GLY A 14 -9.94 -1.62 -12.79
C GLY A 14 -9.97 -2.47 -11.53
N MET A 15 -9.08 -3.46 -11.43
CA MET A 15 -9.08 -4.44 -10.33
C MET A 15 -8.89 -3.78 -8.95
N VAL A 16 -7.98 -2.82 -8.83
CA VAL A 16 -7.75 -2.08 -7.58
C VAL A 16 -8.93 -1.15 -7.27
N GLY A 17 -9.49 -0.47 -8.28
CA GLY A 17 -10.68 0.37 -8.12
C GLY A 17 -11.88 -0.41 -7.61
N GLN A 18 -12.16 -1.58 -8.18
CA GLN A 18 -13.20 -2.49 -7.69
C GLN A 18 -12.96 -2.91 -6.24
N ARG A 19 -11.70 -3.15 -5.86
CA ARG A 19 -11.34 -3.51 -4.48
C ARG A 19 -11.61 -2.33 -3.52
N TYR A 20 -11.29 -1.09 -3.90
CA TYR A 20 -11.66 0.11 -3.13
C TYR A 20 -13.17 0.18 -2.91
N ILE A 21 -13.96 0.05 -3.98
CA ILE A 21 -15.42 0.11 -3.92
C ILE A 21 -15.98 -0.93 -2.94
N LYS A 22 -15.48 -2.18 -3.01
CA LYS A 22 -15.96 -3.22 -2.10
C LYS A 22 -15.53 -3.00 -0.65
N LEU A 23 -14.30 -2.54 -0.41
CA LEU A 23 -13.78 -2.30 0.94
C LEU A 23 -14.38 -1.05 1.60
N LEU A 24 -14.87 -0.10 0.80
CA LEU A 24 -15.56 1.09 1.29
C LEU A 24 -17.06 0.85 1.56
N GLU A 25 -17.61 -0.31 1.18
CA GLU A 25 -18.96 -0.70 1.55
C GLU A 25 -19.09 -0.74 3.08
N ASN A 26 -20.03 0.04 3.61
CA ASN A 26 -20.26 0.19 5.05
C ASN A 26 -19.06 0.77 5.86
N HIS A 27 -18.07 1.39 5.19
CA HIS A 27 -16.98 2.04 5.90
C HIS A 27 -17.50 3.11 6.87
N PRO A 28 -17.01 3.19 8.13
CA PRO A 28 -17.58 4.10 9.12
C PRO A 28 -17.41 5.59 8.79
N TRP A 29 -16.34 5.96 8.10
CA TRP A 29 -15.98 7.36 7.82
C TRP A 29 -16.17 7.80 6.39
N PHE A 30 -16.11 6.89 5.40
CA PHE A 30 -16.11 7.21 3.99
C PHE A 30 -17.29 6.59 3.26
N LYS A 31 -17.81 7.30 2.24
CA LYS A 31 -18.86 6.82 1.35
C LYS A 31 -18.48 7.13 -0.11
N VAL A 32 -18.50 6.13 -0.97
CA VAL A 32 -18.30 6.33 -2.40
C VAL A 32 -19.53 7.00 -2.98
N THR A 33 -19.36 8.22 -3.53
CA THR A 33 -20.42 9.00 -4.16
C THR A 33 -20.13 9.34 -5.62
N TYR A 34 -18.89 9.06 -6.07
CA TYR A 34 -18.44 9.36 -7.41
C TYR A 34 -17.47 8.29 -7.89
N VAL A 35 -17.68 7.77 -9.08
CA VAL A 35 -16.83 6.77 -9.72
C VAL A 35 -16.40 7.28 -11.08
N ALA A 36 -15.10 7.22 -11.38
CA ALA A 36 -14.56 7.68 -12.63
C ALA A 36 -13.59 6.66 -13.24
N ALA A 37 -13.57 6.58 -14.55
CA ALA A 37 -12.72 5.66 -15.30
C ALA A 37 -12.35 6.27 -16.67
N SER A 38 -11.80 5.44 -17.57
CA SER A 38 -11.47 5.89 -18.92
C SER A 38 -12.72 6.30 -19.71
N PRO A 39 -12.59 7.14 -20.75
CA PRO A 39 -13.71 7.56 -21.61
C PRO A 39 -14.56 6.40 -22.15
N ARG A 40 -13.98 5.20 -22.34
CA ARG A 40 -14.71 4.01 -22.80
C ARG A 40 -15.78 3.52 -21.83
N SER A 41 -15.64 3.82 -20.55
CA SER A 41 -16.57 3.44 -19.48
C SER A 41 -17.48 4.58 -19.07
N ALA A 42 -17.13 5.82 -19.37
CA ALA A 42 -17.89 7.01 -19.02
C ALA A 42 -19.31 6.98 -19.64
N GLY A 43 -20.28 7.51 -18.91
CA GLY A 43 -21.71 7.57 -19.29
C GLY A 43 -22.51 6.29 -18.99
N LYS A 44 -21.87 5.18 -18.59
CA LYS A 44 -22.54 3.91 -18.26
C LYS A 44 -22.82 3.82 -16.76
N ALA A 45 -23.87 3.11 -16.37
CA ALA A 45 -24.01 2.70 -14.97
C ALA A 45 -22.84 1.82 -14.56
N TYR A 46 -22.36 1.96 -13.32
CA TYR A 46 -21.18 1.22 -12.86
C TYR A 46 -21.30 -0.30 -13.06
N LYS A 47 -22.48 -0.87 -12.72
CA LYS A 47 -22.78 -2.30 -12.94
C LYS A 47 -22.62 -2.73 -14.40
N GLU A 48 -22.95 -1.86 -15.35
CA GLU A 48 -22.81 -2.13 -16.79
C GLU A 48 -21.33 -2.01 -17.22
N ALA A 49 -20.64 -0.99 -16.71
CA ALA A 49 -19.24 -0.77 -17.02
C ALA A 49 -18.32 -1.93 -16.57
N VAL A 50 -18.72 -2.68 -15.52
CA VAL A 50 -17.95 -3.82 -14.98
C VAL A 50 -18.60 -5.18 -15.23
N ALA A 51 -19.71 -5.28 -15.97
CA ALA A 51 -20.53 -6.50 -16.10
C ALA A 51 -19.73 -7.77 -16.43
N ASN A 52 -18.75 -7.67 -17.34
CA ASN A 52 -17.93 -8.81 -17.81
C ASN A 52 -16.57 -8.90 -17.12
N ARG A 53 -16.30 -8.08 -16.12
CA ARG A 53 -14.99 -7.99 -15.44
C ARG A 53 -15.07 -7.58 -13.98
N TRP A 54 -16.19 -7.84 -13.32
CA TRP A 54 -16.25 -7.74 -11.87
C TRP A 54 -15.49 -8.92 -11.26
N LEU A 55 -14.32 -8.64 -10.68
CA LEU A 55 -13.37 -9.67 -10.23
C LEU A 55 -13.42 -9.93 -8.72
N ILE A 56 -14.28 -9.21 -8.03
CA ILE A 56 -14.45 -9.37 -6.59
C ILE A 56 -15.51 -10.43 -6.34
N GLY A 57 -15.19 -11.53 -5.70
CA GLY A 57 -16.07 -12.66 -5.45
C GLY A 57 -17.32 -12.38 -4.57
N ALA A 58 -17.88 -11.16 -4.64
CA ALA A 58 -19.03 -10.69 -3.88
C ALA A 58 -19.85 -9.72 -4.75
N ASN A 59 -21.09 -9.41 -4.34
CA ASN A 59 -21.95 -8.48 -5.09
C ASN A 59 -21.36 -7.05 -5.12
N ILE A 60 -21.65 -6.33 -6.20
CA ILE A 60 -21.39 -4.89 -6.30
C ILE A 60 -22.20 -4.17 -5.21
N PRO A 61 -21.59 -3.26 -4.42
CA PRO A 61 -22.32 -2.51 -3.40
C PRO A 61 -23.55 -1.78 -3.94
N ALA A 62 -24.66 -1.85 -3.20
CA ALA A 62 -25.96 -1.33 -3.65
C ALA A 62 -25.92 0.19 -3.94
N ASP A 63 -25.16 0.95 -3.13
CA ASP A 63 -25.02 2.42 -3.28
C ASP A 63 -24.11 2.84 -4.43
N VAL A 64 -23.39 1.90 -5.05
CA VAL A 64 -22.45 2.22 -6.13
C VAL A 64 -22.90 1.66 -7.48
N LYS A 65 -23.62 0.53 -7.49
CA LYS A 65 -23.97 -0.21 -8.72
C LYS A 65 -24.66 0.62 -9.80
N ASP A 66 -25.44 1.63 -9.41
CA ASP A 66 -26.23 2.46 -10.32
C ASP A 66 -25.60 3.87 -10.52
N LEU A 67 -24.44 4.17 -9.90
CA LEU A 67 -23.73 5.43 -10.17
C LEU A 67 -23.26 5.46 -11.63
N ILE A 68 -23.41 6.62 -12.25
CA ILE A 68 -22.90 6.82 -13.61
C ILE A 68 -21.39 7.04 -13.55
N VAL A 69 -20.64 6.23 -14.27
CA VAL A 69 -19.19 6.35 -14.39
C VAL A 69 -18.88 7.66 -15.14
N GLN A 70 -18.03 8.48 -14.56
CA GLN A 70 -17.57 9.74 -15.13
C GLN A 70 -16.23 9.56 -15.86
N ASP A 71 -15.86 10.53 -16.69
CA ASP A 71 -14.51 10.56 -17.27
C ASP A 71 -13.50 10.99 -16.19
N ALA A 72 -12.49 10.17 -15.96
CA ALA A 72 -11.43 10.49 -15.01
C ALA A 72 -10.56 11.68 -15.44
N ASN A 73 -10.58 12.04 -16.74
CA ASN A 73 -9.82 13.18 -17.27
C ASN A 73 -10.51 14.53 -17.04
N ASP A 74 -11.66 14.57 -16.36
CA ASP A 74 -12.36 15.80 -16.00
C ASP A 74 -12.38 15.99 -14.47
N PRO A 75 -11.31 16.58 -13.87
CA PRO A 75 -11.28 16.87 -12.44
C PRO A 75 -12.39 17.81 -11.98
N LYS A 76 -12.82 18.75 -12.85
CA LYS A 76 -13.86 19.75 -12.52
C LYS A 76 -15.21 19.11 -12.28
N ALA A 77 -15.52 18.02 -12.98
CA ALA A 77 -16.76 17.28 -12.76
C ALA A 77 -16.86 16.64 -11.36
N ALA A 78 -15.74 16.45 -10.66
CA ALA A 78 -15.69 15.93 -9.31
C ALA A 78 -15.92 16.99 -8.22
N LEU A 79 -15.85 18.28 -8.56
CA LEU A 79 -16.05 19.39 -7.62
C LEU A 79 -17.43 19.33 -6.97
N GLY A 80 -17.45 19.44 -5.63
CA GLY A 80 -18.68 19.35 -4.84
C GLY A 80 -19.31 17.96 -4.77
N LYS A 81 -18.73 16.94 -5.43
CA LYS A 81 -19.21 15.54 -5.41
C LYS A 81 -18.44 14.67 -4.42
N CYS A 82 -17.18 15.00 -4.16
CA CYS A 82 -16.36 14.32 -3.20
C CYS A 82 -15.37 15.28 -2.52
N ARG A 83 -14.90 14.88 -1.34
CA ARG A 83 -13.92 15.64 -0.56
C ARG A 83 -12.49 15.32 -0.99
N PHE A 84 -12.24 14.10 -1.40
CA PHE A 84 -10.95 13.62 -1.92
C PHE A 84 -11.16 12.41 -2.85
N VAL A 85 -10.13 12.03 -3.57
CA VAL A 85 -10.17 10.89 -4.48
C VAL A 85 -9.18 9.78 -4.07
N PHE A 86 -9.60 8.53 -4.20
CA PHE A 86 -8.70 7.39 -4.28
C PHE A 86 -8.30 7.18 -5.73
N SER A 87 -7.01 7.28 -6.05
CA SER A 87 -6.50 7.04 -7.39
C SER A 87 -6.01 5.60 -7.54
N ALA A 88 -6.69 4.87 -8.42
CA ALA A 88 -6.32 3.53 -8.89
C ALA A 88 -6.13 3.53 -10.41
N LEU A 89 -5.55 4.62 -10.93
CA LEU A 89 -5.30 4.82 -12.35
C LEU A 89 -4.19 3.88 -12.85
N GLU A 90 -4.37 3.39 -14.07
CA GLU A 90 -3.45 2.48 -14.75
C GLU A 90 -3.25 2.97 -16.19
N MET A 91 -2.24 3.80 -16.37
CA MET A 91 -1.83 4.42 -17.63
C MET A 91 -0.35 4.83 -17.57
N GLY A 92 0.16 5.61 -18.53
CA GLY A 92 1.53 6.14 -18.50
C GLY A 92 1.82 6.93 -17.22
N LYS A 93 3.05 6.80 -16.68
CA LYS A 93 3.41 7.46 -15.40
C LYS A 93 3.24 8.98 -15.47
N ASP A 94 3.64 9.60 -16.59
CA ASP A 94 3.56 11.05 -16.75
C ASP A 94 2.10 11.52 -16.88
N GLU A 95 1.24 10.71 -17.53
CA GLU A 95 -0.20 10.96 -17.61
C GLU A 95 -0.85 10.88 -16.23
N ILE A 96 -0.48 9.87 -15.41
CA ILE A 96 -0.97 9.77 -14.03
C ILE A 96 -0.53 10.98 -13.21
N LYS A 97 0.74 11.40 -13.31
CA LYS A 97 1.25 12.57 -12.59
C LYS A 97 0.48 13.82 -12.94
N ALA A 98 0.29 14.07 -14.23
CA ALA A 98 -0.43 15.24 -14.71
C ALA A 98 -1.89 15.23 -14.23
N LEU A 99 -2.56 14.08 -14.30
CA LEU A 99 -3.95 13.96 -13.90
C LEU A 99 -4.14 14.08 -12.38
N GLU A 100 -3.28 13.44 -11.57
CA GLU A 100 -3.32 13.59 -10.12
C GLU A 100 -3.02 15.02 -9.67
N ALA A 101 -2.10 15.72 -10.34
CA ALA A 101 -1.82 17.14 -10.12
C ALA A 101 -3.03 18.00 -10.48
N ALA A 102 -3.73 17.73 -11.59
CA ALA A 102 -4.92 18.47 -11.99
C ALA A 102 -6.07 18.34 -10.96
N TYR A 103 -6.26 17.16 -10.34
CA TYR A 103 -7.21 17.03 -9.22
C TYR A 103 -6.77 17.86 -8.01
N ALA A 104 -5.47 17.84 -7.66
CA ALA A 104 -4.96 18.63 -6.55
C ALA A 104 -5.07 20.14 -6.80
N GLU A 105 -4.84 20.60 -8.03
CA GLU A 105 -5.01 22.00 -8.46
C GLU A 105 -6.46 22.48 -8.29
N GLU A 106 -7.44 21.63 -8.59
CA GLU A 106 -8.87 21.91 -8.34
C GLU A 106 -9.24 21.82 -6.83
N GLY A 107 -8.27 21.67 -5.94
CA GLY A 107 -8.46 21.61 -4.49
C GLY A 107 -8.95 20.24 -3.99
N ILE A 108 -8.84 19.19 -4.78
CA ILE A 108 -9.27 17.83 -4.43
C ILE A 108 -8.04 16.99 -4.06
N PRO A 109 -7.83 16.63 -2.77
CA PRO A 109 -6.74 15.76 -2.36
C PRO A 109 -6.78 14.38 -3.05
N VAL A 110 -5.60 13.86 -3.37
CA VAL A 110 -5.42 12.56 -4.04
C VAL A 110 -4.70 11.57 -3.11
N VAL A 111 -5.33 10.45 -2.81
CA VAL A 111 -4.72 9.31 -2.13
C VAL A 111 -4.45 8.23 -3.17
N SER A 112 -3.20 8.14 -3.63
CA SER A 112 -2.85 7.36 -4.80
C SER A 112 -2.29 5.97 -4.46
N ASN A 113 -2.74 4.97 -5.21
CA ASN A 113 -2.15 3.64 -5.26
C ASN A 113 -1.13 3.48 -6.41
N ALA A 114 -1.14 4.42 -7.37
CA ALA A 114 -0.26 4.40 -8.53
C ALA A 114 1.21 4.65 -8.15
N SER A 115 2.12 4.16 -8.99
CA SER A 115 3.55 4.31 -8.75
C SER A 115 4.14 5.63 -9.24
N ALA A 116 3.36 6.43 -9.97
CA ALA A 116 3.84 7.60 -10.70
C ALA A 116 4.54 8.64 -9.81
N ASN A 117 3.91 8.99 -8.67
CA ASN A 117 4.40 10.01 -7.75
C ASN A 117 5.28 9.51 -6.60
N ARG A 118 5.64 8.21 -6.56
CA ARG A 118 6.41 7.65 -5.44
C ARG A 118 7.80 8.28 -5.26
N TRP A 119 8.40 8.77 -6.34
CA TRP A 119 9.75 9.36 -6.33
C TRP A 119 9.73 10.89 -6.31
N THR A 120 8.56 11.52 -6.31
CA THR A 120 8.45 12.98 -6.17
C THR A 120 8.82 13.36 -4.74
N GLU A 121 9.75 14.30 -4.58
CA GLU A 121 10.43 14.58 -3.30
C GLU A 121 9.49 15.14 -2.23
N ASP A 122 8.48 15.91 -2.64
CA ASP A 122 7.48 16.54 -1.78
C ASP A 122 6.16 15.73 -1.67
N VAL A 123 6.13 14.50 -2.23
CA VAL A 123 4.98 13.59 -2.11
C VAL A 123 5.24 12.53 -1.05
N PRO A 124 4.44 12.48 0.03
CA PRO A 124 4.60 11.47 1.06
C PRO A 124 4.20 10.08 0.54
N MET A 125 5.11 9.10 0.67
CA MET A 125 4.87 7.70 0.35
C MET A 125 4.67 6.93 1.65
N LEU A 126 3.40 6.64 2.01
CA LEU A 126 3.00 6.30 3.37
C LEU A 126 2.82 4.81 3.62
N ILE A 127 3.41 4.35 4.70
CA ILE A 127 2.97 3.22 5.52
C ILE A 127 2.66 3.82 6.91
N PRO A 128 1.39 4.02 7.27
CA PRO A 128 0.99 4.76 8.47
C PRO A 128 1.68 4.32 9.77
N GLU A 129 1.99 3.04 9.90
CA GLU A 129 2.67 2.49 11.08
C GLU A 129 4.15 2.84 11.14
N ILE A 130 4.74 3.35 10.04
CA ILE A 130 6.19 3.60 9.93
C ILE A 130 6.49 5.09 9.88
N ASN A 131 5.89 5.80 8.93
CA ASN A 131 6.35 7.12 8.52
C ASN A 131 5.26 8.18 8.44
N TYR A 132 4.31 8.15 9.36
CA TYR A 132 3.25 9.17 9.45
C TYR A 132 3.79 10.61 9.54
N SER A 133 5.01 10.81 10.04
CA SER A 133 5.69 12.12 10.05
C SER A 133 5.97 12.67 8.65
N HIS A 134 5.96 11.83 7.61
CA HIS A 134 6.08 12.32 6.23
C HIS A 134 4.89 13.18 5.78
N LEU A 135 3.77 13.16 6.51
CA LEU A 135 2.65 14.08 6.27
C LEU A 135 3.04 15.55 6.38
N ASP A 136 4.07 15.87 7.14
CA ASP A 136 4.56 17.24 7.33
C ASP A 136 5.02 17.89 6.01
N VAL A 137 5.42 17.07 5.00
CA VAL A 137 5.83 17.58 3.69
C VAL A 137 4.65 18.15 2.88
N ILE A 138 3.39 17.80 3.21
CA ILE A 138 2.21 18.25 2.45
C ILE A 138 2.07 19.77 2.47
N ALA A 139 2.44 20.43 3.55
CA ALA A 139 2.40 21.89 3.63
C ALA A 139 3.34 22.54 2.59
N GLU A 140 4.56 22.02 2.44
CA GLU A 140 5.51 22.50 1.44
C GLU A 140 5.11 22.08 0.02
N GLN A 141 4.54 20.89 -0.18
CA GLN A 141 3.98 20.48 -1.46
C GLN A 141 2.93 21.48 -1.95
N LYS A 142 1.96 21.84 -1.10
CA LYS A 142 0.92 22.84 -1.42
C LYS A 142 1.54 24.19 -1.81
N LYS A 143 2.48 24.68 -1.02
CA LYS A 143 3.19 25.94 -1.27
C LYS A 143 3.96 25.90 -2.59
N HIS A 144 4.69 24.83 -2.83
CA HIS A 144 5.51 24.65 -4.03
C HIS A 144 4.68 24.64 -5.31
N HIS A 145 3.50 24.02 -5.29
CA HIS A 145 2.60 23.93 -6.44
C HIS A 145 1.55 25.03 -6.49
N GLY A 146 1.43 25.88 -5.47
CA GLY A 146 0.38 26.90 -5.38
C GLY A 146 -1.02 26.32 -5.11
N TRP A 147 -1.10 25.12 -4.53
CA TRP A 147 -2.37 24.47 -4.21
C TRP A 147 -2.94 24.95 -2.87
N ASP A 148 -4.23 25.23 -2.82
CA ASP A 148 -4.90 25.64 -1.57
C ASP A 148 -5.23 24.43 -0.71
N LYS A 149 -6.12 23.57 -1.17
CA LYS A 149 -6.62 22.39 -0.41
C LYS A 149 -6.09 21.07 -0.93
N GLY A 150 -5.83 20.98 -2.23
CA GLY A 150 -5.35 19.76 -2.86
C GLY A 150 -3.94 19.39 -2.45
N PHE A 151 -3.66 18.11 -2.51
CA PHE A 151 -2.34 17.51 -2.37
C PHE A 151 -2.34 16.08 -2.93
N VAL A 152 -1.17 15.50 -3.12
CA VAL A 152 -0.99 14.11 -3.50
C VAL A 152 -0.25 13.38 -2.40
N ALA A 153 -0.81 12.26 -1.94
CA ALA A 153 -0.13 11.31 -1.06
C ALA A 153 -0.21 9.92 -1.68
N VAL A 154 0.86 9.17 -1.66
CA VAL A 154 0.94 7.87 -2.32
C VAL A 154 1.21 6.73 -1.36
N LYS A 155 0.89 5.54 -1.78
CA LYS A 155 1.19 4.29 -1.12
C LYS A 155 2.39 3.62 -1.81
N PRO A 156 3.32 2.96 -1.08
CA PRO A 156 4.43 2.22 -1.67
C PRO A 156 3.98 0.95 -2.40
N ASN A 157 4.94 0.30 -3.03
CA ASN A 157 4.76 -1.00 -3.68
C ASN A 157 4.19 -2.06 -2.72
N CYS A 158 3.41 -3.00 -3.27
CA CYS A 158 2.73 -4.01 -2.47
C CYS A 158 3.68 -5.03 -1.83
N SER A 159 4.81 -5.35 -2.46
CA SER A 159 5.76 -6.31 -1.91
C SER A 159 6.45 -5.83 -0.64
N LEU A 160 6.71 -4.52 -0.52
CA LEU A 160 7.28 -3.90 0.69
C LEU A 160 6.44 -4.12 1.94
N GLN A 161 5.12 -4.26 1.79
CA GLN A 161 4.21 -4.50 2.91
C GLN A 161 4.46 -5.84 3.62
N THR A 162 5.21 -6.76 3.01
CA THR A 162 5.54 -8.06 3.62
C THR A 162 6.61 -7.95 4.71
N TYR A 163 7.55 -7.00 4.59
CA TYR A 163 8.74 -6.98 5.46
C TYR A 163 9.08 -5.60 6.05
N MET A 164 8.50 -4.50 5.56
CA MET A 164 8.87 -3.17 6.08
C MET A 164 8.46 -2.96 7.53
N MET A 165 7.29 -3.45 7.96
CA MET A 165 6.89 -3.32 9.37
C MET A 165 7.81 -4.09 10.34
N PRO A 166 8.09 -5.39 10.14
CA PRO A 166 9.02 -6.10 11.02
C PRO A 166 10.43 -5.51 11.00
N LEU A 167 10.89 -4.99 9.85
CA LEU A 167 12.15 -4.25 9.76
C LEU A 167 12.11 -2.98 10.64
N TYR A 168 11.10 -2.16 10.46
CA TYR A 168 10.95 -0.90 11.21
C TYR A 168 10.77 -1.14 12.72
N ALA A 169 10.03 -2.18 13.11
CA ALA A 169 9.87 -2.55 14.52
C ALA A 169 11.23 -2.79 15.19
N LEU A 170 12.13 -3.51 14.51
CA LEU A 170 13.50 -3.76 15.00
C LEU A 170 14.29 -2.45 15.08
N GLN A 171 14.27 -1.63 14.04
CA GLN A 171 14.97 -0.33 14.05
C GLN A 171 14.46 0.58 15.17
N LYS A 172 13.13 0.67 15.35
CA LYS A 172 12.50 1.45 16.43
C LYS A 172 12.88 0.95 17.82
N ALA A 173 13.13 -0.34 17.97
CA ALA A 173 13.61 -0.97 19.22
C ALA A 173 15.12 -0.80 19.46
N GLY A 174 15.86 -0.11 18.57
CA GLY A 174 17.29 0.12 18.70
C GLY A 174 18.17 -0.95 18.04
N TYR A 175 17.60 -1.76 17.15
CA TYR A 175 18.31 -2.77 16.35
C TYR A 175 18.36 -2.36 14.87
N PRO A 176 19.21 -1.38 14.49
CA PRO A 176 19.31 -0.92 13.11
C PRO A 176 19.80 -2.03 12.19
N VAL A 177 19.23 -2.08 10.99
CA VAL A 177 19.60 -3.06 9.96
C VAL A 177 20.58 -2.43 8.98
N LYS A 178 21.70 -3.12 8.76
CA LYS A 178 22.78 -2.72 7.85
C LYS A 178 22.55 -3.19 6.43
N ARG A 179 22.25 -4.48 6.27
CA ARG A 179 22.03 -5.13 4.96
C ARG A 179 20.86 -6.11 5.04
N MET A 180 20.17 -6.25 3.90
CA MET A 180 19.06 -7.16 3.77
C MET A 180 19.04 -7.81 2.39
N ILE A 181 18.85 -9.13 2.33
CA ILE A 181 18.53 -9.86 1.10
C ILE A 181 17.06 -10.27 1.19
N VAL A 182 16.30 -9.94 0.15
CA VAL A 182 14.87 -10.23 0.05
C VAL A 182 14.57 -10.98 -1.24
N THR A 183 14.02 -12.19 -1.10
CA THR A 183 13.46 -12.91 -2.26
C THR A 183 11.95 -12.94 -2.11
N THR A 184 11.22 -12.36 -3.09
CA THR A 184 9.77 -12.31 -3.06
C THR A 184 9.15 -13.35 -3.99
N SER A 185 8.11 -14.03 -3.48
CA SER A 185 7.20 -14.86 -4.28
C SER A 185 5.87 -14.10 -4.39
N GLN A 186 5.65 -13.47 -5.55
CA GLN A 186 4.52 -12.55 -5.74
C GLN A 186 3.34 -13.21 -6.43
N ALA A 187 2.15 -13.03 -5.84
CA ALA A 187 0.87 -13.52 -6.33
C ALA A 187 0.48 -12.91 -7.68
N VAL A 188 -0.24 -13.67 -8.51
CA VAL A 188 -0.68 -13.26 -9.86
C VAL A 188 -1.58 -12.03 -9.87
N SER A 189 -2.38 -11.80 -8.82
CA SER A 189 -3.21 -10.61 -8.70
C SER A 189 -2.41 -9.30 -8.66
N GLY A 190 -1.12 -9.36 -8.34
CA GLY A 190 -0.20 -8.21 -8.42
C GLY A 190 0.07 -7.71 -9.84
N ALA A 191 -0.23 -8.52 -10.86
CA ALA A 191 -0.11 -8.14 -12.26
C ALA A 191 -1.34 -7.37 -12.80
N GLY A 192 -2.42 -7.22 -11.99
CA GLY A 192 -3.68 -6.66 -12.46
C GLY A 192 -4.45 -7.62 -13.38
N TYR A 193 -5.55 -7.16 -13.99
CA TYR A 193 -6.31 -7.93 -14.97
C TYR A 193 -5.90 -7.51 -16.39
N PRO A 194 -5.70 -8.46 -17.32
CA PRO A 194 -6.03 -9.91 -17.29
C PRO A 194 -4.99 -10.79 -16.57
N GLY A 195 -3.94 -10.25 -16.01
CA GLY A 195 -2.92 -11.01 -15.28
C GLY A 195 -1.76 -11.44 -16.16
N VAL A 196 -1.12 -12.53 -15.77
CA VAL A 196 -0.03 -13.18 -16.49
C VAL A 196 -0.63 -14.26 -17.40
N PRO A 197 -0.10 -14.49 -18.63
CA PRO A 197 -0.56 -15.57 -19.48
C PRO A 197 -0.55 -16.93 -18.75
N SER A 198 -1.57 -17.77 -18.97
CA SER A 198 -1.76 -18.99 -18.18
C SER A 198 -0.57 -19.96 -18.30
N PHE A 199 0.01 -20.08 -19.49
CA PHE A 199 1.18 -20.94 -19.70
C PHE A 199 2.47 -20.43 -19.05
N ASP A 200 2.55 -19.12 -18.72
CA ASP A 200 3.66 -18.59 -17.93
C ASP A 200 3.50 -18.89 -16.43
N MET A 201 2.31 -19.32 -16.00
CA MET A 201 1.99 -19.53 -14.58
C MET A 201 1.73 -20.98 -14.20
N ILE A 202 1.09 -21.76 -15.09
CA ILE A 202 0.76 -23.15 -14.81
C ILE A 202 2.05 -23.98 -14.87
N ASP A 203 2.36 -24.73 -13.80
CA ASP A 203 3.57 -25.54 -13.70
C ASP A 203 4.86 -24.74 -13.88
N ASN A 204 4.87 -23.44 -13.47
CA ASN A 204 5.98 -22.53 -13.73
C ASN A 204 6.14 -21.45 -12.66
N ILE A 205 7.34 -20.87 -12.58
CA ILE A 205 7.68 -19.67 -11.81
C ILE A 205 8.36 -18.69 -12.76
N VAL A 206 7.87 -17.45 -12.83
CA VAL A 206 8.54 -16.40 -13.61
C VAL A 206 9.57 -15.69 -12.74
N PRO A 207 10.88 -15.77 -13.03
CA PRO A 207 11.95 -15.22 -12.18
C PRO A 207 12.18 -13.72 -12.38
N TYR A 208 11.23 -13.00 -12.95
CA TYR A 208 11.35 -11.58 -13.27
C TYR A 208 9.98 -10.87 -13.24
N ILE A 209 9.92 -9.72 -12.59
CA ILE A 209 8.79 -8.81 -12.63
C ILE A 209 9.34 -7.41 -12.92
N GLY A 210 8.94 -6.81 -14.04
CA GLY A 210 9.50 -5.55 -14.55
C GLY A 210 9.54 -4.42 -13.51
N GLY A 211 10.74 -3.98 -13.15
CA GLY A 211 10.98 -2.88 -12.20
C GLY A 211 10.63 -3.17 -10.74
N GLU A 212 10.29 -4.41 -10.36
CA GLU A 212 9.97 -4.74 -8.97
C GLU A 212 11.20 -4.77 -8.06
N GLU A 213 12.33 -5.24 -8.55
CA GLU A 213 13.58 -5.29 -7.79
C GLU A 213 14.05 -3.87 -7.45
N GLU A 214 14.06 -2.96 -8.43
CA GLU A 214 14.40 -1.55 -8.17
C GLU A 214 13.48 -0.88 -7.14
N LYS A 215 12.16 -1.14 -7.21
CA LYS A 215 11.21 -0.63 -6.22
C LYS A 215 11.50 -1.20 -4.84
N THR A 216 11.75 -2.51 -4.75
CA THR A 216 12.08 -3.20 -3.51
C THR A 216 13.33 -2.63 -2.85
N GLU A 217 14.37 -2.35 -3.64
CA GLU A 217 15.65 -1.86 -3.18
C GLU A 217 15.63 -0.36 -2.79
N LYS A 218 14.84 0.45 -3.48
CA LYS A 218 14.89 1.91 -3.33
C LYS A 218 13.73 2.50 -2.52
N GLU A 219 12.49 2.00 -2.68
CA GLU A 219 11.33 2.57 -1.96
C GLU A 219 11.48 2.47 -0.44
N CYS A 220 12.14 1.42 0.07
CA CYS A 220 12.41 1.27 1.51
C CYS A 220 13.21 2.44 2.07
N LEU A 221 14.15 3.00 1.30
CA LEU A 221 14.98 4.14 1.73
C LEU A 221 14.14 5.41 1.88
N LYS A 222 13.18 5.65 0.98
CA LYS A 222 12.26 6.78 1.12
C LYS A 222 11.31 6.59 2.30
N ILE A 223 10.79 5.37 2.51
CA ILE A 223 9.89 5.07 3.64
C ILE A 223 10.60 5.30 4.98
N LEU A 224 11.87 4.91 5.09
CA LEU A 224 12.70 5.09 6.30
C LEU A 224 13.38 6.47 6.36
N GLY A 225 13.16 7.31 5.38
CA GLY A 225 13.68 8.66 5.30
C GLY A 225 13.06 9.62 6.30
N SER A 226 13.39 10.88 6.18
CA SER A 226 12.88 11.95 7.03
C SER A 226 12.54 13.20 6.22
N VAL A 227 11.59 13.99 6.72
CA VAL A 227 11.27 15.29 6.11
C VAL A 227 12.33 16.30 6.55
N LYS A 228 12.93 16.95 5.57
CA LYS A 228 13.92 18.01 5.77
C LYS A 228 13.83 19.03 4.65
N ASP A 229 13.87 20.31 5.00
CA ASP A 229 13.81 21.44 4.04
C ASP A 229 12.67 21.31 3.01
N GLY A 230 11.49 20.85 3.46
CA GLY A 230 10.30 20.70 2.63
C GLY A 230 10.31 19.49 1.67
N LYS A 231 11.24 18.56 1.84
CA LYS A 231 11.40 17.36 1.02
C LYS A 231 11.60 16.13 1.88
N ILE A 232 11.38 14.96 1.30
CA ILE A 232 11.69 13.67 1.94
C ILE A 232 13.08 13.24 1.48
N GLU A 233 14.04 13.33 2.40
CA GLU A 233 15.39 12.78 2.19
C GLU A 233 15.39 11.29 2.48
N ASN A 234 15.94 10.50 1.56
CA ASN A 234 16.06 9.06 1.73
C ASN A 234 16.99 8.70 2.88
N ALA A 235 16.68 7.65 3.62
CA ALA A 235 17.60 7.04 4.56
C ALA A 235 18.86 6.51 3.84
N LYS A 236 19.99 6.47 4.56
CA LYS A 236 21.27 5.97 4.03
C LYS A 236 21.35 4.43 3.98
N GLY A 237 20.45 3.75 4.63
CA GLY A 237 20.35 2.31 4.72
C GLY A 237 18.96 1.85 5.14
N PRO A 238 18.72 0.53 5.16
CA PRO A 238 19.63 -0.58 4.87
C PRO A 238 20.03 -0.68 3.39
N ILE A 239 21.16 -1.37 3.12
CA ILE A 239 21.48 -1.83 1.76
C ILE A 239 20.60 -3.05 1.48
N VAL A 240 19.81 -3.00 0.43
CA VAL A 240 18.88 -4.06 0.03
C VAL A 240 19.29 -4.66 -1.30
N SER A 241 19.34 -5.99 -1.36
CA SER A 241 19.42 -6.74 -2.62
C SER A 241 18.17 -7.61 -2.74
N SER A 242 17.50 -7.54 -3.88
CA SER A 242 16.23 -8.24 -4.06
C SER A 242 16.20 -9.13 -5.29
N THR A 243 15.41 -10.20 -5.20
CA THR A 243 15.00 -11.05 -6.32
C THR A 243 13.48 -11.17 -6.28
N CYS A 244 12.81 -10.79 -7.36
CA CYS A 244 11.35 -10.78 -7.42
C CYS A 244 10.82 -11.79 -8.43
N THR A 245 10.07 -12.79 -7.93
CA THR A 245 9.49 -13.84 -8.74
C THR A 245 7.96 -13.77 -8.75
N ARG A 246 7.32 -14.19 -9.83
CA ARG A 246 5.89 -14.42 -9.91
C ARG A 246 5.59 -15.91 -9.74
N VAL A 247 4.64 -16.22 -8.85
CA VAL A 247 4.27 -17.60 -8.51
C VAL A 247 2.76 -17.82 -8.72
N PRO A 248 2.28 -19.05 -8.93
CA PRO A 248 0.88 -19.38 -9.18
C PRO A 248 0.02 -19.33 -7.90
N VAL A 249 0.10 -18.22 -7.18
CA VAL A 249 -0.71 -17.89 -5.99
C VAL A 249 -1.65 -16.76 -6.37
N ILE A 250 -2.93 -16.86 -6.04
CA ILE A 250 -3.93 -15.84 -6.42
C ILE A 250 -3.67 -14.52 -5.71
N ASP A 251 -3.69 -14.52 -4.37
CA ASP A 251 -3.43 -13.38 -3.48
C ASP A 251 -2.45 -13.76 -2.38
N GLY A 252 -1.64 -12.82 -1.93
CA GLY A 252 -0.67 -12.95 -0.85
C GLY A 252 0.77 -13.01 -1.37
N HIS A 253 1.53 -11.94 -1.17
CA HIS A 253 2.97 -11.92 -1.45
C HIS A 253 3.73 -12.49 -0.26
N THR A 254 4.66 -13.38 -0.55
CA THR A 254 5.57 -13.96 0.45
C THR A 254 6.99 -13.45 0.20
N ALA A 255 7.73 -13.19 1.25
CA ALA A 255 9.13 -12.80 1.19
C ALA A 255 9.99 -13.69 2.10
N SER A 256 11.09 -14.19 1.57
CA SER A 256 12.19 -14.75 2.35
C SER A 256 13.18 -13.62 2.62
N VAL A 257 13.45 -13.33 3.88
CA VAL A 257 14.24 -12.19 4.33
C VAL A 257 15.44 -12.66 5.14
N ASN A 258 16.61 -12.13 4.81
CA ASN A 258 17.84 -12.32 5.58
C ASN A 258 18.36 -10.94 5.98
N LEU A 259 18.62 -10.73 7.27
CA LEU A 259 19.05 -9.45 7.85
C LEU A 259 20.43 -9.54 8.48
N GLU A 260 21.21 -8.47 8.31
CA GLU A 260 22.40 -8.15 9.11
C GLU A 260 22.14 -6.88 9.91
N PHE A 261 22.36 -6.93 11.22
CA PHE A 261 22.25 -5.74 12.08
C PHE A 261 23.51 -4.85 11.99
N ASP A 262 23.32 -3.55 12.11
CA ASP A 262 24.41 -2.58 12.21
C ASP A 262 24.83 -2.37 13.67
N LEU A 263 25.25 -3.46 14.32
CA LEU A 263 25.59 -3.53 15.73
C LEU A 263 26.79 -4.45 15.96
N PRO A 264 27.60 -4.19 17.00
CA PRO A 264 28.58 -5.15 17.51
C PRO A 264 27.90 -6.45 17.94
N GLU A 265 28.62 -7.57 17.87
CA GLU A 265 28.07 -8.92 18.13
C GLU A 265 27.40 -9.05 19.50
N ASP A 266 28.00 -8.45 20.54
CA ASP A 266 27.51 -8.46 21.92
C ASP A 266 26.24 -7.59 22.14
N LYS A 267 25.85 -6.77 21.15
CA LYS A 267 24.66 -5.91 21.20
C LYS A 267 23.54 -6.34 20.24
N LYS A 268 23.76 -7.39 19.45
CA LYS A 268 22.74 -7.92 18.56
C LYS A 268 21.62 -8.59 19.36
N PRO A 269 20.35 -8.47 18.93
CA PRO A 269 19.24 -9.12 19.66
C PRO A 269 19.29 -10.64 19.56
N SER A 270 18.86 -11.31 20.62
CA SER A 270 18.55 -12.74 20.54
C SER A 270 17.29 -12.98 19.71
N LEU A 271 17.01 -14.24 19.32
CA LEU A 271 15.80 -14.58 18.58
C LEU A 271 14.54 -14.31 19.42
N GLU A 272 14.61 -14.56 20.73
CA GLU A 272 13.54 -14.27 21.69
C GLU A 272 13.25 -12.77 21.76
N GLU A 273 14.29 -11.95 21.76
CA GLU A 273 14.15 -10.50 21.77
C GLU A 273 13.53 -9.98 20.45
N VAL A 274 13.94 -10.51 19.30
CA VAL A 274 13.33 -10.21 18.00
C VAL A 274 11.83 -10.54 18.01
N LEU A 275 11.47 -11.73 18.52
CA LEU A 275 10.06 -12.15 18.64
C LEU A 275 9.27 -11.23 19.56
N ARG A 276 9.86 -10.85 20.71
CA ARG A 276 9.24 -9.91 21.64
C ARG A 276 8.94 -8.59 20.98
N VAL A 277 9.92 -7.99 20.28
CA VAL A 277 9.78 -6.73 19.54
C VAL A 277 8.65 -6.81 18.52
N TRP A 278 8.55 -7.88 17.74
CA TRP A 278 7.50 -8.05 16.76
C TRP A 278 6.11 -8.22 17.37
N ARG A 279 5.98 -8.98 18.45
CA ARG A 279 4.70 -9.23 19.14
C ARG A 279 4.15 -7.98 19.83
N GLU A 280 5.05 -7.16 20.37
CA GLU A 280 4.69 -5.94 21.11
C GLU A 280 4.56 -4.71 20.19
N PHE A 281 4.87 -4.83 18.90
CA PHE A 281 4.87 -3.69 17.99
C PHE A 281 3.49 -3.10 17.82
N THR A 282 3.38 -1.81 18.14
CA THR A 282 2.24 -0.94 17.88
C THR A 282 2.72 0.42 17.38
N SER A 283 1.81 1.17 16.76
CA SER A 283 2.12 2.49 16.22
C SER A 283 0.88 3.39 16.19
N LEU A 284 1.03 4.59 15.65
CA LEU A 284 -0.02 5.62 15.62
C LEU A 284 -1.39 5.14 15.10
N PRO A 285 -1.50 4.30 14.04
CA PRO A 285 -2.81 3.80 13.61
C PRO A 285 -3.57 3.01 14.68
N GLN A 286 -2.86 2.22 15.50
CA GLN A 286 -3.44 1.46 16.61
C GLN A 286 -3.83 2.40 17.76
N GLU A 287 -2.99 3.38 18.09
CA GLU A 287 -3.25 4.40 19.11
C GLU A 287 -4.50 5.22 18.78
N LEU A 288 -4.64 5.62 17.51
CA LEU A 288 -5.79 6.37 16.99
C LEU A 288 -7.02 5.48 16.74
N LYS A 289 -6.88 4.16 16.85
CA LYS A 289 -7.94 3.18 16.56
C LYS A 289 -8.58 3.42 15.20
N LEU A 290 -7.72 3.59 14.17
CA LEU A 290 -8.20 3.80 12.80
C LEU A 290 -9.01 2.58 12.35
N PRO A 291 -10.14 2.76 11.63
CA PRO A 291 -11.06 1.66 11.30
C PRO A 291 -10.44 0.48 10.56
N SER A 292 -9.45 0.74 9.69
CA SER A 292 -8.76 -0.30 8.93
C SER A 292 -7.43 -0.74 9.56
N ALA A 293 -7.04 -0.15 10.70
CA ALA A 293 -5.82 -0.56 11.38
C ALA A 293 -6.00 -1.96 11.99
N PRO A 294 -5.03 -2.87 11.77
CA PRO A 294 -5.04 -4.16 12.46
C PRO A 294 -4.79 -3.97 13.96
N GLU A 295 -5.38 -4.80 14.79
CA GLU A 295 -5.08 -4.81 16.23
C GLU A 295 -3.63 -5.24 16.46
N HIS A 296 -3.22 -6.28 15.73
CA HIS A 296 -1.83 -6.79 15.73
C HIS A 296 -1.21 -6.57 14.35
N PRO A 297 -0.44 -5.48 14.14
CA PRO A 297 0.17 -5.19 12.82
C PRO A 297 1.16 -6.27 12.37
N ILE A 298 1.81 -6.93 13.31
CA ILE A 298 2.72 -8.05 13.08
C ILE A 298 2.20 -9.27 13.84
N VAL A 299 1.98 -10.37 13.12
CA VAL A 299 1.54 -11.66 13.70
C VAL A 299 2.59 -12.73 13.40
N TYR A 300 3.13 -13.38 14.42
CA TYR A 300 4.08 -14.47 14.25
C TYR A 300 3.40 -15.84 14.36
N ARG A 301 3.72 -16.73 13.44
CA ARG A 301 3.27 -18.14 13.43
C ARG A 301 4.40 -19.05 13.90
N GLU A 302 4.08 -19.90 14.87
CA GLU A 302 5.04 -20.83 15.46
C GLU A 302 5.22 -22.10 14.62
N GLU A 303 4.21 -22.45 13.83
CA GLU A 303 4.24 -23.67 13.03
C GLU A 303 5.35 -23.59 11.96
N GLU A 304 6.11 -24.66 11.81
CA GLU A 304 7.27 -24.73 10.93
C GLU A 304 6.98 -24.50 9.45
N ASN A 305 5.74 -24.73 9.00
CA ASN A 305 5.31 -24.58 7.61
C ASN A 305 4.49 -23.30 7.37
N ARG A 306 4.55 -22.32 8.28
CA ARG A 306 3.82 -21.05 8.17
C ARG A 306 4.80 -19.85 8.09
N PRO A 307 4.39 -18.72 7.47
CA PRO A 307 3.05 -18.43 6.90
C PRO A 307 2.85 -19.04 5.51
N GLN A 308 1.58 -19.30 5.18
CA GLN A 308 1.14 -19.77 3.86
C GLN A 308 0.09 -18.82 3.29
N PRO A 309 0.19 -18.37 2.01
CA PRO A 309 -0.73 -17.36 1.44
C PRO A 309 -2.21 -17.70 1.61
N ASN A 310 -2.59 -18.90 1.30
CA ASN A 310 -3.99 -19.33 1.34
C ASN A 310 -4.56 -19.44 2.79
N ARG A 311 -3.70 -19.58 3.80
CA ARG A 311 -4.12 -19.75 5.20
C ARG A 311 -3.96 -18.49 6.03
N ASP A 312 -3.02 -17.61 5.65
CA ASP A 312 -2.58 -16.50 6.51
C ASP A 312 -2.82 -15.11 5.92
N ARG A 313 -3.02 -15.01 4.61
CA ARG A 313 -3.15 -13.69 3.95
C ARG A 313 -4.30 -12.84 4.49
N ASP A 314 -5.35 -13.45 5.05
CA ASP A 314 -6.51 -12.75 5.57
C ASP A 314 -6.44 -12.46 7.09
N THR A 315 -5.31 -12.77 7.76
CA THR A 315 -5.07 -12.42 9.17
C THR A 315 -5.29 -10.92 9.37
N GLU A 316 -6.01 -10.55 10.45
CA GLU A 316 -6.42 -9.15 10.72
C GLU A 316 -7.12 -8.51 9.50
N LYS A 317 -8.06 -9.24 8.90
CA LYS A 317 -8.79 -8.84 7.68
C LYS A 317 -7.90 -8.59 6.46
N GLY A 318 -6.66 -9.11 6.48
CA GLY A 318 -5.63 -8.93 5.47
C GLY A 318 -4.77 -7.69 5.66
N MET A 319 -4.73 -7.13 6.88
CA MET A 319 -3.93 -5.95 7.21
C MET A 319 -2.70 -6.28 8.06
N ALA A 320 -2.57 -7.47 8.62
CA ALA A 320 -1.35 -7.88 9.30
C ALA A 320 -0.23 -8.24 8.31
N CYS A 321 1.01 -8.01 8.76
CA CYS A 321 2.19 -8.68 8.27
C CYS A 321 2.36 -9.99 9.06
N VAL A 322 2.25 -11.14 8.40
CA VAL A 322 2.34 -12.45 9.06
C VAL A 322 3.73 -13.01 8.89
N LEU A 323 4.39 -13.29 10.00
CA LEU A 323 5.76 -13.79 10.05
C LEU A 323 5.80 -15.24 10.53
N GLY A 324 6.88 -15.90 10.19
CA GLY A 324 7.24 -17.23 10.74
C GLY A 324 8.66 -17.61 10.37
N ARG A 325 9.09 -18.77 10.80
CA ARG A 325 10.40 -19.32 10.44
C ARG A 325 11.59 -18.45 10.89
N LEU A 326 11.47 -17.68 11.98
CA LEU A 326 12.60 -16.94 12.53
C LEU A 326 13.68 -17.89 13.01
N ARG A 327 14.90 -17.70 12.57
CA ARG A 327 16.06 -18.49 12.93
C ARG A 327 17.37 -17.76 12.63
N LYS A 328 18.48 -18.23 13.21
CA LYS A 328 19.82 -17.74 12.86
C LYS A 328 20.10 -17.96 11.37
N CYS A 329 20.81 -17.03 10.76
CA CYS A 329 21.28 -17.11 9.38
C CYS A 329 22.78 -17.46 9.37
N ASN A 330 23.20 -18.32 8.45
CA ASN A 330 24.62 -18.71 8.35
C ASN A 330 25.50 -17.66 7.66
N VAL A 331 24.87 -16.69 6.97
CA VAL A 331 25.54 -15.61 6.20
C VAL A 331 25.36 -14.26 6.89
N PHE A 332 24.15 -14.00 7.38
CA PHE A 332 23.78 -12.80 8.14
C PHE A 332 23.38 -13.20 9.57
N ASP A 333 22.74 -12.30 10.30
CA ASP A 333 22.39 -12.55 11.69
C ASP A 333 21.12 -13.41 11.81
N ILE A 334 20.05 -13.01 11.16
CA ILE A 334 18.76 -13.71 11.21
C ILE A 334 18.12 -13.87 9.83
N LYS A 335 17.22 -14.83 9.73
CA LYS A 335 16.34 -15.03 8.57
C LYS A 335 14.94 -15.45 8.99
N PHE A 336 13.96 -15.03 8.21
CA PHE A 336 12.55 -15.35 8.44
C PHE A 336 11.74 -15.34 7.14
N VAL A 337 10.49 -15.78 7.22
CA VAL A 337 9.53 -15.67 6.12
C VAL A 337 8.43 -14.71 6.54
N ALA A 338 8.03 -13.84 5.62
CA ALA A 338 6.99 -12.85 5.82
C ALA A 338 5.92 -12.95 4.72
N LEU A 339 4.69 -12.60 5.06
CA LEU A 339 3.55 -12.62 4.16
C LEU A 339 2.67 -11.40 4.40
N SER A 340 2.15 -10.79 3.33
CA SER A 340 1.05 -9.83 3.42
C SER A 340 0.06 -9.98 2.26
N HIS A 341 -1.16 -9.49 2.45
CA HIS A 341 -2.19 -9.48 1.41
C HIS A 341 -1.94 -8.34 0.42
N ASN A 342 -1.44 -8.64 -0.77
CA ASN A 342 -1.01 -7.66 -1.77
C ASN A 342 -2.13 -6.75 -2.31
N THR A 343 -3.38 -7.23 -2.40
CA THR A 343 -4.50 -6.42 -2.90
C THR A 343 -5.30 -5.71 -1.81
N LYS A 344 -5.11 -6.09 -0.53
CA LYS A 344 -5.67 -5.38 0.63
C LYS A 344 -4.61 -4.45 1.22
N ARG A 345 -3.79 -4.91 2.17
CA ARG A 345 -2.70 -4.11 2.75
C ARG A 345 -1.78 -3.54 1.68
N GLY A 346 -1.39 -4.37 0.74
CA GLY A 346 -0.54 -4.00 -0.39
C GLY A 346 -1.19 -3.03 -1.38
N ALA A 347 -2.50 -2.82 -1.38
CA ALA A 347 -3.22 -1.96 -2.32
C ALA A 347 -4.36 -1.19 -1.65
N ALA A 348 -5.62 -1.53 -1.94
CA ALA A 348 -6.77 -0.69 -1.64
C ALA A 348 -6.97 -0.43 -0.14
N LEU A 349 -6.88 -1.43 0.73
CA LEU A 349 -7.11 -1.23 2.17
C LEU A 349 -5.95 -0.45 2.83
N GLY A 350 -4.71 -0.62 2.34
CA GLY A 350 -3.59 0.22 2.73
C GLY A 350 -3.78 1.68 2.31
N GLY A 351 -4.38 1.93 1.12
CA GLY A 351 -4.76 3.28 0.70
C GLY A 351 -5.90 3.86 1.54
N ILE A 352 -6.87 3.04 1.96
CA ILE A 352 -7.94 3.46 2.89
C ILE A 352 -7.33 3.84 4.25
N LEU A 353 -6.39 3.05 4.78
CA LEU A 353 -5.68 3.38 6.03
C LEU A 353 -4.90 4.70 5.92
N ASN A 354 -4.27 4.99 4.77
CA ASN A 354 -3.66 6.30 4.52
C ASN A 354 -4.68 7.44 4.59
N ALA A 355 -5.85 7.27 3.98
CA ALA A 355 -6.92 8.27 4.04
C ALA A 355 -7.50 8.44 5.45
N GLU A 356 -7.61 7.36 6.21
CA GLU A 356 -8.03 7.41 7.63
C GLU A 356 -7.03 8.20 8.48
N LEU A 357 -5.73 7.98 8.27
CA LEU A 357 -4.68 8.75 8.92
C LEU A 357 -4.77 10.24 8.56
N LEU A 358 -4.90 10.56 7.26
CA LEU A 358 -5.07 11.94 6.78
C LEU A 358 -6.29 12.61 7.40
N LYS A 359 -7.44 11.90 7.49
CA LYS A 359 -8.64 12.40 8.17
C LYS A 359 -8.39 12.65 9.65
N ALA A 360 -7.79 11.69 10.34
CA ALA A 360 -7.50 11.80 11.77
C ALA A 360 -6.53 12.96 12.11
N LYS A 361 -5.72 13.37 11.14
CA LYS A 361 -4.80 14.51 11.22
C LYS A 361 -5.37 15.82 10.67
N GLY A 362 -6.67 15.89 10.28
CA GLY A 362 -7.35 17.11 9.84
C GLY A 362 -7.07 17.55 8.40
N PHE A 363 -6.46 16.71 7.56
CA PHE A 363 -6.12 17.10 6.19
C PHE A 363 -7.34 17.21 5.25
N PHE A 364 -8.51 16.73 5.66
CA PHE A 364 -9.75 16.80 4.90
C PHE A 364 -10.79 17.78 5.51
N ASP A 365 -10.39 18.60 6.45
CA ASP A 365 -11.29 19.60 7.09
C ASP A 365 -11.47 20.88 6.24
#